data_b2616b7608f52e2696098d52b7d7e60e
#
_entry.id   b2616b7608f52e2696098d52b7d7e60e
#
_cell.length_a   1.000
_cell.length_b   1.000
_cell.length_c   1.000
_cell.angle_alpha   90.00
_cell.angle_beta   90.00
_cell.angle_gamma   90.00
#
_symmetry.space_group_name_H-M   'P 1'
#
loop_
_entity.id
_entity.type
_entity.pdbx_description
1 polymer ?
#
loop_
_entity_poly.entity_id
_entity_poly.type
_entity_poly.pdbx_seq_one_letter_code
_entity_poly.pdbx_strand_id
1 'polypeptide(L)'
;TECSLGIDEKFQVVSKNPQDCTIQLANSETGIVQENLNDVWMTDATQYFPKMNLQFSDLKASCAILSPHKFGGPKGIGAIIARNSSDLDYLKHNGSQEEGVRPGTENVIGIVGFSEAVKVAKVARSNGVWERVLELRNLLESELKLRCSDLKVVGESVKRLPNTSCILTPGWSGEKQVISLDLAGFGVSFGSACSGKVSDASKSLLALGYSKQLANCAIRISIGPITTQVEIEKFIEAWYSNFRKQ
;
A
#
# COMPACT_ATOMS: atom_id res chain seq x y z
N THR A 1 -17.61 2.45 20.51
CA THR A 1 -17.96 1.07 20.07
C THR A 1 -16.70 0.46 19.49
N GLU A 2 -16.17 -0.64 20.06
CA GLU A 2 -15.05 -1.37 19.45
C GLU A 2 -15.54 -2.00 18.15
N CYS A 3 -14.94 -1.60 17.02
CA CYS A 3 -15.18 -2.20 15.72
C CYS A 3 -14.40 -3.52 15.67
N SER A 4 -15.09 -4.65 15.77
CA SER A 4 -14.46 -5.97 15.63
C SER A 4 -14.16 -6.21 14.14
N LEU A 5 -12.88 -6.14 13.77
CA LEU A 5 -12.40 -6.47 12.44
C LEU A 5 -11.85 -7.90 12.43
N GLY A 6 -12.24 -8.67 11.41
CA GLY A 6 -11.69 -9.98 11.09
C GLY A 6 -11.07 -10.00 9.69
N ILE A 7 -10.39 -11.09 9.37
CA ILE A 7 -9.86 -11.35 8.02
C ILE A 7 -10.37 -12.72 7.57
N ASP A 8 -10.92 -12.79 6.38
CA ASP A 8 -11.41 -14.04 5.79
C ASP A 8 -10.29 -14.83 5.06
N GLU A 9 -10.63 -16.00 4.54
CA GLU A 9 -9.70 -16.89 3.82
C GLU A 9 -9.13 -16.26 2.52
N LYS A 10 -9.77 -15.21 2.00
CA LYS A 10 -9.32 -14.43 0.83
C LYS A 10 -8.56 -13.17 1.24
N PHE A 11 -8.15 -13.06 2.50
CA PHE A 11 -7.47 -11.89 3.06
C PHE A 11 -8.29 -10.59 2.97
N GLN A 12 -9.63 -10.71 2.90
CA GLN A 12 -10.52 -9.56 2.93
C GLN A 12 -10.88 -9.20 4.37
N VAL A 13 -10.90 -7.91 4.66
CA VAL A 13 -11.32 -7.40 5.97
C VAL A 13 -12.84 -7.52 6.06
N VAL A 14 -13.30 -8.13 7.13
CA VAL A 14 -14.73 -8.30 7.44
C VAL A 14 -15.08 -7.59 8.75
N SER A 15 -16.23 -6.95 8.79
CA SER A 15 -16.77 -6.28 9.98
C SER A 15 -18.25 -6.56 10.13
N LYS A 16 -18.73 -6.63 11.38
CA LYS A 16 -20.15 -6.69 11.69
C LYS A 16 -20.84 -5.32 11.52
N ASN A 17 -20.08 -4.25 11.69
CA ASN A 17 -20.56 -2.86 11.59
C ASN A 17 -19.68 -2.08 10.61
N PRO A 18 -19.74 -2.37 9.28
CA PRO A 18 -18.86 -1.73 8.29
C PRO A 18 -19.08 -0.22 8.22
N GLN A 19 -20.30 0.27 8.46
CA GLN A 19 -20.62 1.71 8.48
C GLN A 19 -19.88 2.52 9.56
N ASP A 20 -19.29 1.84 10.55
CA ASP A 20 -18.49 2.48 11.62
C ASP A 20 -16.97 2.31 11.36
N CYS A 21 -16.59 1.74 10.21
CA CYS A 21 -15.22 1.37 9.94
C CYS A 21 -14.54 2.28 8.90
N THR A 22 -13.24 2.48 9.11
CA THR A 22 -12.32 2.96 8.08
C THR A 22 -11.41 1.81 7.67
N ILE A 23 -11.41 1.46 6.37
CA ILE A 23 -10.65 0.32 5.84
C ILE A 23 -9.73 0.79 4.71
N GLN A 24 -8.47 0.36 4.72
CA GLN A 24 -7.56 0.58 3.60
C GLN A 24 -8.03 -0.19 2.37
N LEU A 25 -8.19 0.47 1.22
CA LEU A 25 -8.52 -0.18 -0.05
C LEU A 25 -7.39 -1.08 -0.56
N ALA A 26 -6.16 -0.77 -0.19
CA ALA A 26 -5.01 -1.64 -0.39
C ALA A 26 -4.07 -1.54 0.81
N ASN A 27 -3.65 -2.69 1.33
CA ASN A 27 -2.72 -2.74 2.44
C ASN A 27 -1.34 -2.24 2.03
N SER A 28 -0.78 -1.32 2.78
CA SER A 28 0.48 -0.64 2.45
C SER A 28 1.72 -1.53 2.58
N GLU A 29 1.65 -2.64 3.29
CA GLU A 29 2.75 -3.57 3.52
C GLU A 29 2.70 -4.75 2.55
N THR A 30 1.53 -5.37 2.39
CA THR A 30 1.37 -6.58 1.59
C THR A 30 0.95 -6.31 0.15
N GLY A 31 0.39 -5.13 -0.12
CA GLY A 31 -0.21 -4.79 -1.40
C GLY A 31 -1.58 -5.43 -1.65
N ILE A 32 -2.10 -6.24 -0.72
CA ILE A 32 -3.40 -6.91 -0.87
C ILE A 32 -4.52 -5.88 -1.00
N VAL A 33 -5.37 -6.06 -2.01
CA VAL A 33 -6.50 -5.19 -2.33
C VAL A 33 -7.77 -5.72 -1.67
N GLN A 34 -8.54 -4.83 -1.07
CA GLN A 34 -9.87 -5.12 -0.54
C GLN A 34 -10.90 -4.94 -1.65
N GLU A 35 -11.56 -6.02 -2.06
CA GLU A 35 -12.51 -6.01 -3.18
C GLU A 35 -13.95 -5.77 -2.71
N ASN A 36 -14.26 -6.11 -1.47
CA ASN A 36 -15.60 -6.06 -0.89
C ASN A 36 -15.69 -5.06 0.27
N LEU A 37 -15.69 -3.77 -0.07
CA LEU A 37 -15.93 -2.68 0.91
C LEU A 37 -17.43 -2.37 1.00
N ASN A 38 -18.26 -3.37 1.35
CA ASN A 38 -19.70 -3.13 1.45
C ASN A 38 -20.01 -2.24 2.63
N ASP A 39 -20.61 -1.07 2.32
CA ASP A 39 -21.18 -0.11 3.27
C ASP A 39 -20.21 0.41 4.35
N VAL A 40 -18.89 0.43 4.06
CA VAL A 40 -17.94 1.07 4.98
C VAL A 40 -18.12 2.60 4.97
N TRP A 41 -17.98 3.22 6.13
CA TRP A 41 -18.04 4.67 6.21
C TRP A 41 -16.94 5.31 5.36
N MET A 42 -15.68 4.91 5.56
CA MET A 42 -14.54 5.52 4.85
C MET A 42 -13.55 4.47 4.35
N THR A 43 -12.98 4.70 3.17
CA THR A 43 -11.86 3.91 2.68
C THR A 43 -10.61 4.76 2.47
N ASP A 44 -9.45 4.23 2.89
CA ASP A 44 -8.16 4.82 2.56
C ASP A 44 -7.67 4.27 1.20
N ALA A 45 -7.80 5.10 0.15
CA ALA A 45 -7.37 4.78 -1.20
C ALA A 45 -5.94 5.27 -1.51
N THR A 46 -5.19 5.75 -0.53
CA THR A 46 -3.87 6.38 -0.68
C THR A 46 -2.86 5.47 -1.38
N GLN A 47 -2.88 4.18 -1.11
CA GLN A 47 -1.99 3.22 -1.78
C GLN A 47 -2.58 2.67 -3.08
N TYR A 48 -3.90 2.70 -3.22
CA TYR A 48 -4.59 2.16 -4.38
C TYR A 48 -4.48 3.09 -5.60
N PHE A 49 -4.80 4.37 -5.41
CA PHE A 49 -4.70 5.38 -6.47
C PHE A 49 -3.24 5.85 -6.64
N PRO A 50 -2.74 6.04 -7.85
CA PRO A 50 -3.35 5.78 -9.18
C PRO A 50 -2.98 4.40 -9.75
N LYS A 51 -2.39 3.52 -8.96
CA LYS A 51 -1.82 2.23 -9.38
C LYS A 51 -2.88 1.27 -9.92
N MET A 52 -4.07 1.39 -9.39
CA MET A 52 -5.26 0.64 -9.79
C MET A 52 -6.35 1.61 -10.27
N ASN A 53 -7.30 1.11 -11.07
CA ASN A 53 -8.44 1.92 -11.51
C ASN A 53 -9.35 2.23 -10.33
N LEU A 54 -9.46 3.49 -9.97
CA LEU A 54 -10.33 3.96 -8.93
C LEU A 54 -11.47 4.79 -9.57
N GLN A 55 -12.68 4.24 -9.54
CA GLN A 55 -13.90 4.98 -9.78
C GLN A 55 -14.61 5.08 -8.43
N PHE A 56 -14.73 6.29 -7.89
CA PHE A 56 -15.37 6.48 -6.58
C PHE A 56 -16.84 6.04 -6.59
N SER A 57 -17.54 6.18 -7.72
CA SER A 57 -18.89 5.66 -7.93
C SER A 57 -19.02 4.17 -7.65
N ASP A 58 -17.99 3.39 -7.94
CA ASP A 58 -18.01 1.94 -7.83
C ASP A 58 -17.68 1.45 -6.40
N LEU A 59 -17.05 2.33 -5.60
CA LEU A 59 -16.81 2.03 -4.19
C LEU A 59 -18.13 2.07 -3.42
N LYS A 60 -18.36 1.11 -2.56
CA LYS A 60 -19.50 1.10 -1.64
C LYS A 60 -19.18 1.77 -0.29
N ALA A 61 -18.23 2.71 -0.28
CA ALA A 61 -17.88 3.53 0.85
C ALA A 61 -18.57 4.89 0.76
N SER A 62 -18.94 5.48 1.89
CA SER A 62 -19.47 6.85 1.95
C SER A 62 -18.41 7.88 1.64
N CYS A 63 -17.18 7.65 2.10
CA CYS A 63 -16.03 8.52 1.87
C CYS A 63 -14.80 7.76 1.40
N ALA A 64 -13.89 8.47 0.72
CA ALA A 64 -12.54 7.99 0.42
C ALA A 64 -11.50 9.07 0.70
N ILE A 65 -10.34 8.67 1.21
CA ILE A 65 -9.20 9.57 1.42
C ILE A 65 -8.08 9.29 0.43
N LEU A 66 -7.42 10.37 -0.01
CA LEU A 66 -6.28 10.34 -0.91
C LEU A 66 -5.15 11.22 -0.37
N SER A 67 -3.92 10.81 -0.64
CA SER A 67 -2.72 11.59 -0.28
C SER A 67 -1.74 11.66 -1.45
N PRO A 68 -1.49 12.85 -2.02
CA PRO A 68 -0.76 13.01 -3.28
C PRO A 68 0.72 12.63 -3.19
N HIS A 69 1.34 12.68 -2.01
CA HIS A 69 2.75 12.33 -1.85
C HIS A 69 3.08 10.86 -2.18
N LYS A 70 2.05 10.00 -2.33
CA LYS A 70 2.22 8.60 -2.78
C LYS A 70 2.24 8.44 -4.29
N PHE A 71 2.01 9.53 -5.04
CA PHE A 71 2.05 9.52 -6.52
C PHE A 71 2.66 10.79 -7.11
N GLY A 72 3.69 11.33 -6.43
CA GLY A 72 4.50 12.43 -6.94
C GLY A 72 3.99 13.84 -6.62
N GLY A 73 2.93 13.97 -5.83
CA GLY A 73 2.43 15.25 -5.35
C GLY A 73 3.09 15.73 -4.06
N PRO A 74 2.75 16.94 -3.60
CA PRO A 74 3.34 17.53 -2.39
C PRO A 74 2.89 16.83 -1.11
N LYS A 75 3.72 16.93 -0.06
CA LYS A 75 3.37 16.57 1.31
C LYS A 75 2.53 17.69 1.95
N GLY A 76 1.82 17.37 3.04
CA GLY A 76 1.05 18.35 3.81
C GLY A 76 -0.29 18.75 3.19
N ILE A 77 -0.77 17.99 2.21
CA ILE A 77 -2.08 18.10 1.59
C ILE A 77 -2.69 16.71 1.40
N GLY A 78 -4.01 16.62 1.41
CA GLY A 78 -4.79 15.42 1.09
C GLY A 78 -6.18 15.81 0.62
N ALA A 79 -7.00 14.84 0.25
CA ALA A 79 -8.39 15.05 -0.08
C ALA A 79 -9.27 13.97 0.55
N ILE A 80 -10.47 14.38 0.94
CA ILE A 80 -11.59 13.51 1.28
C ILE A 80 -12.62 13.67 0.15
N ILE A 81 -13.03 12.56 -0.43
CA ILE A 81 -14.12 12.50 -1.40
C ILE A 81 -15.31 11.89 -0.67
N ALA A 82 -16.45 12.57 -0.65
CA ALA A 82 -17.67 12.09 -0.03
C ALA A 82 -18.81 11.96 -1.05
N ARG A 83 -19.74 11.04 -0.82
CA ARG A 83 -20.94 10.89 -1.65
C ARG A 83 -21.91 12.02 -1.40
N ASN A 84 -22.12 12.33 -0.12
CA ASN A 84 -23.02 13.38 0.33
C ASN A 84 -22.29 14.27 1.34
N SER A 85 -22.66 15.54 1.41
CA SER A 85 -22.10 16.45 2.40
C SER A 85 -22.36 16.01 3.86
N SER A 86 -23.49 15.33 4.10
CA SER A 86 -23.81 14.75 5.41
C SER A 86 -22.85 13.65 5.87
N ASP A 87 -22.16 12.97 4.96
CA ASP A 87 -21.15 11.96 5.30
C ASP A 87 -19.92 12.59 6.00
N LEU A 88 -19.78 13.92 5.91
CA LEU A 88 -18.72 14.71 6.53
C LEU A 88 -19.15 15.43 7.81
N ASP A 89 -20.37 15.27 8.28
CA ASP A 89 -20.91 16.00 9.46
C ASP A 89 -20.06 15.77 10.72
N TYR A 90 -19.46 14.59 10.86
CA TYR A 90 -18.55 14.28 11.98
C TYR A 90 -17.22 15.04 11.94
N LEU A 91 -16.87 15.63 10.78
CA LEU A 91 -15.65 16.40 10.58
C LEU A 91 -15.89 17.91 10.64
N LYS A 92 -17.15 18.37 10.75
CA LYS A 92 -17.49 19.77 10.80
C LYS A 92 -16.91 20.45 12.06
N HIS A 93 -16.31 21.61 11.84
CA HIS A 93 -15.69 22.43 12.87
C HIS A 93 -16.19 23.89 12.79
N ASN A 94 -15.86 24.70 13.81
CA ASN A 94 -16.17 26.12 13.84
C ASN A 94 -15.21 26.87 12.87
N GLY A 95 -15.63 27.06 11.64
CA GLY A 95 -14.92 27.78 10.59
C GLY A 95 -15.74 27.77 9.30
N SER A 96 -15.44 28.68 8.36
CA SER A 96 -16.16 28.79 7.08
C SER A 96 -15.44 28.09 5.92
N GLN A 97 -14.15 27.77 6.12
CA GLN A 97 -13.32 27.17 5.06
C GLN A 97 -13.78 25.73 4.77
N GLU A 98 -13.65 25.30 3.51
CA GLU A 98 -14.07 23.98 3.04
C GLU A 98 -15.51 23.65 3.47
N GLU A 99 -16.43 24.62 3.35
CA GLU A 99 -17.84 24.50 3.77
C GLU A 99 -18.02 24.13 5.25
N GLY A 100 -17.08 24.53 6.11
CA GLY A 100 -17.08 24.24 7.55
C GLY A 100 -16.50 22.87 7.93
N VAL A 101 -16.04 22.09 6.98
CA VAL A 101 -15.46 20.74 7.22
C VAL A 101 -14.02 20.81 7.71
N ARG A 102 -13.24 21.78 7.21
CA ARG A 102 -11.83 21.91 7.56
C ARG A 102 -11.49 23.38 7.82
N PRO A 103 -11.30 23.80 9.07
CA PRO A 103 -10.99 25.20 9.41
C PRO A 103 -9.55 25.59 9.03
N GLY A 104 -9.32 26.90 8.92
CA GLY A 104 -8.03 27.50 8.60
C GLY A 104 -7.83 27.73 7.12
N THR A 105 -6.94 28.66 6.77
CA THR A 105 -6.62 29.06 5.40
C THR A 105 -6.21 27.87 4.54
N GLU A 106 -6.72 27.82 3.34
CA GLU A 106 -6.46 26.76 2.38
C GLU A 106 -4.99 26.76 1.93
N ASN A 107 -4.38 25.59 1.86
CA ASN A 107 -3.03 25.41 1.31
C ASN A 107 -3.09 25.41 -0.23
N VAL A 108 -3.27 26.58 -0.82
CA VAL A 108 -3.45 26.73 -2.28
C VAL A 108 -2.29 26.12 -3.07
N ILE A 109 -1.05 26.29 -2.62
CA ILE A 109 0.14 25.71 -3.27
C ILE A 109 0.05 24.19 -3.27
N GLY A 110 -0.31 23.60 -2.12
CA GLY A 110 -0.50 22.15 -2.00
C GLY A 110 -1.65 21.64 -2.87
N ILE A 111 -2.76 22.38 -2.95
CA ILE A 111 -3.92 22.03 -3.78
C ILE A 111 -3.56 22.02 -5.26
N VAL A 112 -2.86 23.05 -5.75
CA VAL A 112 -2.39 23.12 -7.15
C VAL A 112 -1.44 21.99 -7.46
N GLY A 113 -0.45 21.74 -6.60
CA GLY A 113 0.48 20.62 -6.76
C GLY A 113 -0.21 19.24 -6.74
N PHE A 114 -1.25 19.08 -5.93
CA PHE A 114 -2.08 17.86 -5.92
C PHE A 114 -2.82 17.71 -7.27
N SER A 115 -3.44 18.78 -7.76
CA SER A 115 -4.14 18.77 -9.06
C SER A 115 -3.22 18.32 -10.19
N GLU A 116 -2.01 18.88 -10.27
CA GLU A 116 -1.02 18.48 -11.28
C GLU A 116 -0.60 17.01 -11.12
N ALA A 117 -0.36 16.54 -9.90
CA ALA A 117 -0.03 15.14 -9.66
C ALA A 117 -1.15 14.19 -10.13
N VAL A 118 -2.42 14.55 -9.96
CA VAL A 118 -3.56 13.76 -10.48
C VAL A 118 -3.56 13.72 -12.00
N LYS A 119 -3.27 14.84 -12.68
CA LYS A 119 -3.19 14.88 -14.15
C LYS A 119 -2.08 13.96 -14.67
N VAL A 120 -0.88 14.06 -14.11
CA VAL A 120 0.26 13.20 -14.46
C VAL A 120 -0.06 11.73 -14.20
N ALA A 121 -0.68 11.43 -13.07
CA ALA A 121 -1.08 10.07 -12.68
C ALA A 121 -2.10 9.47 -13.68
N LYS A 122 -3.05 10.26 -14.16
CA LYS A 122 -4.02 9.83 -15.19
C LYS A 122 -3.32 9.50 -16.51
N VAL A 123 -2.39 10.35 -16.94
CA VAL A 123 -1.60 10.12 -18.17
C VAL A 123 -0.73 8.86 -18.02
N ALA A 124 -0.02 8.70 -16.92
CA ALA A 124 0.80 7.52 -16.69
C ALA A 124 -0.04 6.24 -16.75
N ARG A 125 -1.25 6.28 -16.19
CA ARG A 125 -2.18 5.16 -16.25
C ARG A 125 -2.64 4.85 -17.67
N SER A 126 -3.07 5.86 -18.45
CA SER A 126 -3.51 5.65 -19.85
C SER A 126 -2.40 5.14 -20.76
N ASN A 127 -1.14 5.37 -20.40
CA ASN A 127 0.04 4.90 -21.12
C ASN A 127 0.53 3.49 -20.69
N GLY A 128 -0.25 2.74 -19.89
CA GLY A 128 0.08 1.37 -19.52
C GLY A 128 1.26 1.25 -18.53
N VAL A 129 1.57 2.30 -17.77
CA VAL A 129 2.72 2.30 -16.85
C VAL A 129 2.56 1.24 -15.76
N TRP A 130 1.34 1.08 -15.24
CA TRP A 130 1.10 0.15 -14.13
C TRP A 130 1.02 -1.30 -14.60
N GLU A 131 0.62 -1.55 -15.83
CA GLU A 131 0.67 -2.85 -16.50
C GLU A 131 2.14 -3.31 -16.65
N ARG A 132 3.02 -2.42 -17.12
CA ARG A 132 4.47 -2.68 -17.18
C ARG A 132 5.07 -2.93 -15.78
N VAL A 133 4.68 -2.15 -14.78
CA VAL A 133 5.15 -2.34 -13.39
C VAL A 133 4.68 -3.69 -12.84
N LEU A 134 3.46 -4.13 -13.19
CA LEU A 134 2.96 -5.46 -12.84
C LEU A 134 3.82 -6.58 -13.44
N GLU A 135 4.22 -6.44 -14.71
CA GLU A 135 5.11 -7.40 -15.37
C GLU A 135 6.47 -7.50 -14.65
N LEU A 136 7.05 -6.34 -14.28
CA LEU A 136 8.30 -6.30 -13.51
C LEU A 136 8.16 -6.95 -12.13
N ARG A 137 7.04 -6.75 -11.44
CA ARG A 137 6.77 -7.42 -10.16
C ARG A 137 6.66 -8.93 -10.34
N ASN A 138 5.96 -9.38 -11.35
CA ASN A 138 5.78 -10.79 -11.63
C ASN A 138 7.13 -11.46 -12.00
N LEU A 139 7.96 -10.79 -12.81
CA LEU A 139 9.33 -11.22 -13.09
C LEU A 139 10.14 -11.36 -11.80
N LEU A 140 10.13 -10.33 -10.94
CA LEU A 140 10.82 -10.35 -9.66
C LEU A 140 10.40 -11.57 -8.81
N GLU A 141 9.10 -11.75 -8.61
CA GLU A 141 8.56 -12.82 -7.76
C GLU A 141 8.89 -14.21 -8.32
N SER A 142 8.76 -14.42 -9.63
CA SER A 142 9.08 -15.71 -10.25
C SER A 142 10.56 -16.06 -10.14
N GLU A 143 11.45 -15.11 -10.39
CA GLU A 143 12.89 -15.31 -10.32
C GLU A 143 13.39 -15.55 -8.88
N LEU A 144 12.83 -14.85 -7.89
CA LEU A 144 13.18 -15.10 -6.50
C LEU A 144 12.72 -16.48 -6.02
N LYS A 145 11.55 -16.93 -6.45
CA LYS A 145 11.04 -18.30 -6.16
C LYS A 145 11.88 -19.39 -6.79
N LEU A 146 12.37 -19.20 -8.00
CA LEU A 146 13.30 -20.15 -8.66
C LEU A 146 14.61 -20.30 -7.88
N ARG A 147 15.07 -19.24 -7.22
CA ARG A 147 16.32 -19.22 -6.45
C ARG A 147 16.16 -19.65 -5.00
N CYS A 148 14.95 -19.59 -4.47
CA CYS A 148 14.63 -19.97 -3.09
C CYS A 148 13.24 -20.63 -3.04
N SER A 149 13.21 -21.96 -3.03
CA SER A 149 11.97 -22.76 -3.06
C SER A 149 11.04 -22.50 -1.86
N ASP A 150 11.61 -22.12 -0.71
CA ASP A 150 10.85 -21.88 0.52
C ASP A 150 10.32 -20.44 0.62
N LEU A 151 10.69 -19.57 -0.32
CA LEU A 151 10.22 -18.20 -0.38
C LEU A 151 8.70 -18.17 -0.58
N LYS A 152 8.02 -17.38 0.23
CA LYS A 152 6.57 -17.16 0.12
C LYS A 152 6.29 -15.72 -0.27
N VAL A 153 5.38 -15.55 -1.21
CA VAL A 153 4.83 -14.24 -1.58
C VAL A 153 3.50 -14.05 -0.88
N VAL A 154 3.39 -13.01 -0.07
CA VAL A 154 2.16 -12.73 0.70
C VAL A 154 1.03 -12.32 -0.24
N GLY A 155 -0.12 -12.99 -0.11
CA GLY A 155 -1.28 -12.71 -0.94
C GLY A 155 -1.11 -13.05 -2.43
N GLU A 156 -0.27 -14.00 -2.77
CA GLU A 156 -0.02 -14.40 -4.17
C GLU A 156 -1.28 -14.83 -4.91
N SER A 157 -2.20 -15.49 -4.21
CA SER A 157 -3.46 -16.02 -4.78
C SER A 157 -4.59 -14.99 -4.88
N VAL A 158 -4.38 -13.77 -4.41
CA VAL A 158 -5.41 -12.73 -4.39
C VAL A 158 -4.94 -11.46 -5.11
N LYS A 159 -5.85 -10.54 -5.35
CA LYS A 159 -5.58 -9.29 -6.01
C LYS A 159 -4.65 -8.40 -5.17
N ARG A 160 -3.59 -7.92 -5.79
CA ARG A 160 -2.58 -7.06 -5.16
C ARG A 160 -2.26 -5.85 -6.02
N LEU A 161 -1.72 -4.82 -5.40
CA LEU A 161 -1.15 -3.67 -6.10
C LEU A 161 -0.07 -4.14 -7.10
N PRO A 162 0.02 -3.52 -8.28
CA PRO A 162 1.00 -3.92 -9.32
C PRO A 162 2.45 -3.69 -8.90
N ASN A 163 2.69 -2.81 -7.95
CA ASN A 163 4.01 -2.31 -7.60
C ASN A 163 4.56 -2.82 -6.26
N THR A 164 3.84 -3.67 -5.55
CA THR A 164 4.21 -4.07 -4.18
C THR A 164 4.32 -5.58 -4.10
N SER A 165 5.47 -6.06 -3.64
CA SER A 165 5.72 -7.45 -3.29
C SER A 165 6.18 -7.54 -1.84
N CYS A 166 5.44 -8.29 -1.03
CA CYS A 166 5.84 -8.66 0.33
C CYS A 166 6.27 -10.13 0.29
N ILE A 167 7.55 -10.36 0.52
CA ILE A 167 8.13 -11.70 0.50
C ILE A 167 8.60 -12.13 1.89
N LEU A 168 8.44 -13.40 2.18
CA LEU A 168 8.90 -14.04 3.40
C LEU A 168 10.00 -15.03 3.03
N THR A 169 11.21 -14.83 3.57
CA THR A 169 12.36 -15.72 3.33
C THR A 169 12.70 -16.45 4.62
N PRO A 170 12.23 -17.70 4.82
CA PRO A 170 12.50 -18.44 6.04
C PRO A 170 14.00 -18.53 6.34
N GLY A 171 14.37 -18.29 7.61
CA GLY A 171 15.76 -18.34 8.06
C GLY A 171 16.54 -17.03 7.86
N TRP A 172 16.08 -16.10 7.05
CA TRP A 172 16.74 -14.80 6.83
C TRP A 172 15.87 -13.64 7.32
N SER A 173 16.25 -13.03 8.46
CA SER A 173 15.45 -11.97 9.06
C SER A 173 15.35 -10.73 8.15
N GLY A 174 14.17 -10.10 8.13
CA GLY A 174 13.92 -8.91 7.33
C GLY A 174 14.86 -7.75 7.62
N GLU A 175 15.26 -7.57 8.88
CA GLU A 175 16.26 -6.57 9.27
C GLU A 175 17.60 -6.81 8.59
N LYS A 176 18.11 -8.05 8.62
CA LYS A 176 19.38 -8.41 7.94
C LYS A 176 19.25 -8.27 6.42
N GLN A 177 18.08 -8.62 5.85
CA GLN A 177 17.81 -8.40 4.42
C GLN A 177 17.92 -6.92 4.05
N VAL A 178 17.28 -6.03 4.81
CA VAL A 178 17.33 -4.58 4.55
C VAL A 178 18.76 -4.07 4.61
N ILE A 179 19.52 -4.41 5.66
CA ILE A 179 20.92 -3.97 5.80
C ILE A 179 21.77 -4.47 4.64
N SER A 180 21.66 -5.76 4.28
CA SER A 180 22.46 -6.35 3.23
C SER A 180 22.16 -5.77 1.86
N LEU A 181 20.89 -5.48 1.58
CA LEU A 181 20.43 -4.91 0.32
C LEU A 181 20.77 -3.42 0.23
N ASP A 182 20.67 -2.67 1.33
CA ASP A 182 21.08 -1.26 1.40
C ASP A 182 22.58 -1.11 1.08
N LEU A 183 23.42 -1.96 1.67
CA LEU A 183 24.86 -2.01 1.36
C LEU A 183 25.13 -2.39 -0.11
N ALA A 184 24.20 -3.11 -0.76
CA ALA A 184 24.27 -3.44 -2.19
C ALA A 184 23.64 -2.35 -3.08
N GLY A 185 23.15 -1.23 -2.52
CA GLY A 185 22.56 -0.10 -3.22
C GLY A 185 21.06 -0.23 -3.52
N PHE A 186 20.34 -1.13 -2.81
CA PHE A 186 18.91 -1.35 -3.00
C PHE A 186 18.11 -1.05 -1.73
N GLY A 187 17.21 -0.06 -1.83
CA GLY A 187 16.29 0.27 -0.74
C GLY A 187 15.08 -0.64 -0.72
N VAL A 188 14.88 -1.38 0.37
CA VAL A 188 13.67 -2.16 0.67
C VAL A 188 13.16 -1.82 2.07
N SER A 189 11.97 -2.29 2.42
CA SER A 189 11.39 -2.02 3.74
C SER A 189 11.17 -3.31 4.52
N PHE A 190 11.30 -3.23 5.84
CA PHE A 190 11.02 -4.29 6.80
C PHE A 190 9.99 -3.80 7.81
N GLY A 191 9.04 -4.66 8.18
CA GLY A 191 8.01 -4.32 9.16
C GLY A 191 7.02 -3.25 8.68
N SER A 192 6.16 -2.78 9.59
CA SER A 192 5.23 -1.69 9.28
C SER A 192 5.98 -0.36 9.31
N ALA A 193 5.94 0.39 8.20
CA ALA A 193 6.60 1.69 8.05
C ALA A 193 6.13 2.76 9.08
N CYS A 194 5.00 2.52 9.75
CA CYS A 194 4.39 3.44 10.71
C CYS A 194 4.65 3.11 12.18
N SER A 195 5.13 1.91 12.51
CA SER A 195 5.49 1.58 13.89
C SER A 195 6.94 2.01 14.12
N GLY A 196 7.16 3.11 14.83
CA GLY A 196 8.50 3.60 15.18
C GLY A 196 9.33 2.66 16.06
N LYS A 197 8.94 1.40 16.21
CA LYS A 197 9.65 0.33 16.92
C LYS A 197 10.02 -0.76 15.92
N VAL A 198 11.30 -0.84 15.61
CA VAL A 198 11.92 -1.80 14.68
C VAL A 198 11.81 -3.28 15.17
N SER A 199 11.36 -3.53 16.39
CA SER A 199 11.48 -4.85 17.03
C SER A 199 10.23 -5.74 16.98
N ASP A 200 9.08 -5.26 16.56
CA ASP A 200 7.86 -6.05 16.58
C ASP A 200 7.50 -6.59 15.20
N ALA A 201 7.14 -7.89 15.16
CA ALA A 201 6.62 -8.51 13.93
C ALA A 201 5.42 -7.75 13.39
N SER A 202 5.29 -7.69 12.07
CA SER A 202 4.19 -7.03 11.40
C SER A 202 2.83 -7.50 11.90
N LYS A 203 2.03 -6.56 12.44
CA LYS A 203 0.66 -6.85 12.87
C LYS A 203 -0.21 -7.33 11.71
N SER A 204 0.02 -6.78 10.51
CA SER A 204 -0.70 -7.20 9.28
C SER A 204 -0.42 -8.68 8.98
N LEU A 205 0.84 -9.10 9.01
CA LEU A 205 1.21 -10.50 8.73
C LEU A 205 0.71 -11.45 9.82
N LEU A 206 0.75 -11.05 11.08
CA LEU A 206 0.18 -11.85 12.17
C LEU A 206 -1.34 -12.01 12.02
N ALA A 207 -2.05 -10.95 11.65
CA ALA A 207 -3.48 -11.00 11.39
C ALA A 207 -3.84 -11.89 10.17
N LEU A 208 -2.94 -11.97 9.19
CA LEU A 208 -3.06 -12.90 8.04
C LEU A 208 -2.70 -14.35 8.39
N GLY A 209 -2.42 -14.67 9.67
CA GLY A 209 -2.15 -16.03 10.13
C GLY A 209 -0.69 -16.50 10.02
N TYR A 210 0.24 -15.63 9.62
CA TYR A 210 1.65 -15.99 9.61
C TYR A 210 2.22 -16.04 11.04
N SER A 211 3.08 -17.02 11.34
CA SER A 211 3.77 -17.07 12.63
C SER A 211 4.69 -15.86 12.83
N LYS A 212 4.92 -15.46 14.07
CA LYS A 212 5.85 -14.37 14.42
C LYS A 212 7.24 -14.58 13.83
N GLN A 213 7.73 -15.82 13.86
CA GLN A 213 9.04 -16.17 13.28
C GLN A 213 9.08 -15.88 11.78
N LEU A 214 8.05 -16.29 11.04
CA LEU A 214 7.98 -16.09 9.60
C LEU A 214 7.74 -14.61 9.25
N ALA A 215 6.87 -13.92 10.00
CA ALA A 215 6.62 -12.49 9.82
C ALA A 215 7.89 -11.63 10.01
N ASN A 216 8.80 -12.06 10.88
CA ASN A 216 10.11 -11.40 11.07
C ASN A 216 11.08 -11.63 9.89
N CYS A 217 10.78 -12.53 8.98
CA CYS A 217 11.56 -12.77 7.76
C CYS A 217 11.02 -11.99 6.54
N ALA A 218 10.04 -11.11 6.77
CA ALA A 218 9.39 -10.35 5.72
C ALA A 218 10.21 -9.15 5.27
N ILE A 219 10.24 -8.91 3.96
CA ILE A 219 10.58 -7.60 3.39
C ILE A 219 9.51 -7.17 2.38
N ARG A 220 9.32 -5.86 2.26
CA ARG A 220 8.50 -5.27 1.19
C ARG A 220 9.39 -4.64 0.14
N ILE A 221 9.20 -5.06 -1.10
CA ILE A 221 9.84 -4.50 -2.29
C ILE A 221 8.80 -3.65 -3.01
N SER A 222 9.14 -2.40 -3.29
CA SER A 222 8.25 -1.45 -3.97
C SER A 222 8.90 -0.99 -5.27
N ILE A 223 8.20 -1.18 -6.38
CA ILE A 223 8.66 -0.85 -7.74
C ILE A 223 8.02 0.48 -8.16
N GLY A 224 8.80 1.37 -8.76
CA GLY A 224 8.31 2.68 -9.22
C GLY A 224 7.94 2.72 -10.71
N PRO A 225 7.24 3.78 -11.14
CA PRO A 225 6.89 3.98 -12.54
C PRO A 225 8.09 4.08 -13.49
N ILE A 226 9.26 4.44 -12.99
CA ILE A 226 10.48 4.61 -13.78
C ILE A 226 11.43 3.40 -13.67
N THR A 227 11.13 2.43 -12.80
CA THR A 227 11.96 1.24 -12.63
C THR A 227 12.04 0.45 -13.95
N THR A 228 13.26 0.00 -14.26
CA THR A 228 13.59 -0.76 -15.47
C THR A 228 13.73 -2.24 -15.16
N GLN A 229 13.63 -3.07 -16.18
CA GLN A 229 13.88 -4.51 -16.07
C GLN A 229 15.32 -4.79 -15.60
N VAL A 230 16.31 -4.05 -16.10
CA VAL A 230 17.73 -4.20 -15.72
C VAL A 230 17.94 -3.94 -14.21
N GLU A 231 17.20 -2.99 -13.63
CA GLU A 231 17.27 -2.75 -12.19
C GLU A 231 16.67 -3.90 -11.39
N ILE A 232 15.57 -4.50 -11.87
CA ILE A 232 14.98 -5.70 -11.27
C ILE A 232 15.95 -6.88 -11.33
N GLU A 233 16.57 -7.13 -12.46
CA GLU A 233 17.57 -8.20 -12.65
C GLU A 233 18.78 -8.01 -11.71
N LYS A 234 19.31 -6.79 -11.62
CA LYS A 234 20.40 -6.45 -10.67
C LYS A 234 19.98 -6.66 -9.22
N PHE A 235 18.75 -6.30 -8.87
CA PHE A 235 18.20 -6.54 -7.53
C PHE A 235 18.15 -8.04 -7.22
N ILE A 236 17.65 -8.85 -8.15
CA ILE A 236 17.53 -10.32 -8.00
C ILE A 236 18.92 -10.94 -7.75
N GLU A 237 19.93 -10.55 -8.52
CA GLU A 237 21.29 -11.04 -8.34
C GLU A 237 21.91 -10.60 -6.99
N ALA A 238 21.70 -9.36 -6.59
CA ALA A 238 22.15 -8.85 -5.28
C ALA A 238 21.46 -9.59 -4.13
N TRP A 239 20.13 -9.79 -4.23
CA TRP A 239 19.36 -10.52 -3.21
C TRP A 239 19.87 -11.96 -3.09
N TYR A 240 20.02 -12.67 -4.21
CA TYR A 240 20.47 -14.05 -4.22
C TYR A 240 21.91 -14.22 -3.72
N SER A 241 22.80 -13.32 -4.12
CA SER A 241 24.19 -13.32 -3.63
C SER A 241 24.28 -13.16 -2.11
N ASN A 242 23.42 -12.33 -1.53
CA ASN A 242 23.35 -12.13 -0.08
C ASN A 242 22.65 -13.30 0.63
N PHE A 243 21.60 -13.84 0.02
CA PHE A 243 20.90 -15.03 0.54
C PHE A 243 21.83 -16.23 0.70
N ARG A 244 22.72 -16.48 -0.26
CA ARG A 244 23.67 -17.59 -0.22
C ARG A 244 24.75 -17.48 0.85
N LYS A 245 24.90 -16.32 1.48
CA LYS A 245 25.88 -16.06 2.54
C LYS A 245 25.29 -16.22 3.96
N GLN A 246 23.99 -16.59 4.07
CA GLN A 246 23.32 -16.84 5.35
C GLN A 246 23.66 -18.23 5.91
#